data_3a582837e40ef66b02c36d5a716508af
#
_entry.id   3a582837e40ef66b02c36d5a716508af
#
_cell.length_a   1.000
_cell.length_b   1.000
_cell.length_c   1.000
_cell.angle_alpha   90.00
_cell.angle_beta   90.00
_cell.angle_gamma   90.00
#
_symmetry.space_group_name_H-M   'P 1'
#
loop_
_entity.id
_entity.type
_entity.pdbx_description
1 polymer ?
#
loop_
_entity_poly.entity_id
_entity_poly.type
_entity_poly.pdbx_seq_one_letter_code
_entity_poly.pdbx_strand_id
1 'polypeptide(L)'
;SYLLALQNALQRDGISELVFDTHFEVANHCIDQWKKEFYTTYQLLEEKLCNSKFTTISILQQALFEHDSKALQLFKEIYPTLTAGSQFHPMISMDTMDIYKDTLHLLQEQYHYEGILIVFDEFSKFIESEHPDEVSTDMKLVQDMCELCNSSHKASLCQIFVTHKSIKEYGRYLAPEVLHAFEGVEGRLHEISFATGYRNYYELIQNVI
;
A
#
# COMPACT_ATOMS: atom_id res chain seq x y z
N SER A 1 -0.18 1.47 -0.19
CA SER A 1 -0.70 0.29 -0.89
C SER A 1 0.02 0.13 -2.24
N TYR A 2 0.44 -1.11 -2.55
CA TYR A 2 1.12 -1.46 -3.82
C TYR A 2 0.26 -1.09 -5.04
N LEU A 3 -1.03 -1.40 -5.02
CA LEU A 3 -1.93 -1.11 -6.14
C LEU A 3 -2.04 0.38 -6.44
N LEU A 4 -2.11 1.21 -5.41
CA LEU A 4 -2.16 2.66 -5.59
C LEU A 4 -0.87 3.21 -6.21
N ALA A 5 0.29 2.68 -5.78
CA ALA A 5 1.57 3.07 -6.35
C ALA A 5 1.66 2.70 -7.84
N LEU A 6 1.21 1.50 -8.20
CA LEU A 6 1.16 1.02 -9.57
C LEU A 6 0.22 1.89 -10.42
N GLN A 7 -1.00 2.14 -9.95
CA GLN A 7 -1.99 2.97 -10.65
C GLN A 7 -1.47 4.38 -10.90
N ASN A 8 -0.88 5.02 -9.88
CA ASN A 8 -0.31 6.35 -10.03
C ASN A 8 0.86 6.39 -11.03
N ALA A 9 1.68 5.34 -11.07
CA ALA A 9 2.78 5.23 -12.04
C ALA A 9 2.23 5.10 -13.47
N LEU A 10 1.26 4.20 -13.68
CA LEU A 10 0.62 4.01 -14.98
C LEU A 10 -0.05 5.28 -15.50
N GLN A 11 -0.79 5.98 -14.63
CA GLN A 11 -1.44 7.25 -14.98
C GLN A 11 -0.43 8.34 -15.37
N ARG A 12 0.70 8.44 -14.63
CA ARG A 12 1.76 9.40 -14.94
C ARG A 12 2.38 9.16 -16.30
N ASP A 13 2.51 7.89 -16.69
CA ASP A 13 3.06 7.50 -17.98
C ASP A 13 2.01 7.45 -19.11
N GLY A 14 0.77 7.89 -18.82
CA GLY A 14 -0.32 7.98 -19.79
C GLY A 14 -0.95 6.63 -20.16
N ILE A 15 -0.71 5.57 -19.37
CA ILE A 15 -1.25 4.23 -19.56
C ILE A 15 -2.59 4.14 -18.83
N SER A 16 -3.69 4.33 -19.53
CA SER A 16 -5.05 4.36 -18.97
C SER A 16 -5.86 3.08 -19.22
N GLU A 17 -5.30 2.11 -19.92
CA GLU A 17 -6.01 0.87 -20.28
C GLU A 17 -6.11 -0.12 -19.13
N LEU A 18 -5.25 0.02 -18.13
CA LEU A 18 -5.23 -0.80 -16.92
C LEU A 18 -5.93 -0.05 -15.78
N VAL A 19 -7.21 -0.27 -15.63
CA VAL A 19 -7.99 0.22 -14.49
C VAL A 19 -8.27 -0.95 -13.57
N PHE A 20 -7.78 -0.89 -12.36
CA PHE A 20 -8.14 -1.83 -11.29
C PHE A 20 -8.66 -1.05 -10.09
N ASP A 21 -9.72 -1.57 -9.47
CA ASP A 21 -10.33 -0.93 -8.31
C ASP A 21 -9.41 -0.98 -7.10
N THR A 22 -9.07 0.18 -6.55
CA THR A 22 -8.40 0.28 -5.25
C THR A 22 -9.42 0.15 -4.11
N HIS A 23 -8.94 -0.07 -2.87
CA HIS A 23 -9.81 -0.04 -1.69
C HIS A 23 -10.63 1.25 -1.58
N PHE A 24 -10.10 2.36 -2.06
CA PHE A 24 -10.76 3.67 -2.07
C PHE A 24 -11.90 3.73 -3.09
N GLU A 25 -11.67 3.20 -4.28
CA GLU A 25 -12.67 3.14 -5.34
C GLU A 25 -13.79 2.18 -4.98
N VAL A 26 -13.46 1.01 -4.43
CA VAL A 26 -14.49 0.07 -3.94
C VAL A 26 -15.33 0.70 -2.83
N ALA A 27 -14.74 1.46 -1.91
CA ALA A 27 -15.48 2.19 -0.89
C ALA A 27 -16.41 3.24 -1.51
N ASN A 28 -15.96 4.01 -2.49
CA ASN A 28 -16.79 4.97 -3.22
C ASN A 28 -17.91 4.29 -3.98
N HIS A 29 -17.64 3.19 -4.67
CA HIS A 29 -18.66 2.40 -5.37
C HIS A 29 -19.72 1.85 -4.41
N CYS A 30 -19.34 1.38 -3.20
CA CYS A 30 -20.30 0.97 -2.17
C CYS A 30 -21.22 2.12 -1.77
N ILE A 31 -20.69 3.32 -1.56
CA ILE A 31 -21.50 4.50 -1.21
C ILE A 31 -22.48 4.85 -2.34
N ASP A 32 -22.00 4.82 -3.59
CA ASP A 32 -22.84 5.10 -4.75
C ASP A 32 -23.94 4.04 -4.95
N GLN A 33 -23.63 2.77 -4.68
CA GLN A 33 -24.60 1.69 -4.71
C GLN A 33 -25.66 1.88 -3.59
N TRP A 34 -25.25 2.21 -2.37
CA TRP A 34 -26.20 2.49 -1.29
C TRP A 34 -27.12 3.67 -1.64
N LYS A 35 -26.60 4.69 -2.26
CA LYS A 35 -27.41 5.83 -2.72
C LYS A 35 -28.50 5.41 -3.72
N LYS A 36 -28.19 4.45 -4.61
CA LYS A 36 -29.09 3.99 -5.69
C LYS A 36 -30.08 2.93 -5.21
N GLU A 37 -29.58 1.94 -4.45
CA GLU A 37 -30.31 0.69 -4.19
C GLU A 37 -30.68 0.50 -2.71
N PHE A 38 -29.91 1.08 -1.78
CA PHE A 38 -30.05 0.87 -0.34
C PHE A 38 -30.11 2.20 0.39
N TYR A 39 -31.07 3.03 0.04
CA TYR A 39 -31.16 4.40 0.50
C TYR A 39 -31.19 4.54 2.04
N THR A 40 -31.77 3.59 2.75
CA THR A 40 -31.77 3.57 4.24
C THR A 40 -30.34 3.46 4.78
N THR A 41 -29.49 2.60 4.18
CA THR A 41 -28.08 2.47 4.56
C THR A 41 -27.30 3.75 4.26
N TYR A 42 -27.62 4.41 3.15
CA TYR A 42 -27.05 5.70 2.80
C TYR A 42 -27.38 6.80 3.83
N GLN A 43 -28.64 6.87 4.30
CA GLN A 43 -29.04 7.80 5.37
C GLN A 43 -28.35 7.49 6.70
N LEU A 44 -28.25 6.21 7.09
CA LEU A 44 -27.52 5.81 8.29
C LEU A 44 -26.02 6.20 8.21
N LEU A 45 -25.39 6.10 7.05
CA LEU A 45 -24.04 6.59 6.84
C LEU A 45 -23.96 8.10 7.10
N GLU A 46 -24.90 8.89 6.55
CA GLU A 46 -24.95 10.34 6.75
C GLU A 46 -25.08 10.72 8.22
N GLU A 47 -25.95 10.04 8.98
CA GLU A 47 -26.10 10.23 10.42
C GLU A 47 -24.81 9.93 11.20
N LYS A 48 -24.10 8.85 10.84
CA LYS A 48 -22.83 8.48 11.47
C LYS A 48 -21.73 9.49 11.20
N LEU A 49 -21.74 10.12 10.04
CA LEU A 49 -20.72 11.11 9.65
C LEU A 49 -20.89 12.46 10.34
N CYS A 50 -22.09 12.83 10.79
CA CYS A 50 -22.37 14.14 11.42
C CYS A 50 -21.42 14.51 12.56
N ASN A 51 -20.89 13.52 13.30
CA ASN A 51 -19.98 13.73 14.43
C ASN A 51 -18.51 13.38 14.09
N SER A 52 -18.20 13.16 12.82
CA SER A 52 -16.84 12.79 12.36
C SER A 52 -16.12 13.97 11.74
N LYS A 53 -14.82 13.79 11.44
CA LYS A 53 -14.01 14.74 10.65
C LYS A 53 -14.60 14.97 9.25
N PHE A 54 -15.23 13.94 8.68
CA PHE A 54 -15.87 13.97 7.35
C PHE A 54 -17.38 14.14 7.54
N THR A 55 -17.82 15.38 7.80
CA THR A 55 -19.18 15.72 8.25
C THR A 55 -20.30 15.40 7.27
N THR A 56 -19.98 15.17 6.00
CA THR A 56 -20.96 14.82 4.95
C THR A 56 -20.41 13.69 4.06
N ILE A 57 -21.34 12.96 3.44
CA ILE A 57 -20.97 11.89 2.50
C ILE A 57 -20.12 12.44 1.33
N SER A 58 -20.44 13.61 0.81
CA SER A 58 -19.69 14.23 -0.28
C SER A 58 -18.24 14.54 0.12
N ILE A 59 -18.01 14.99 1.37
CA ILE A 59 -16.64 15.22 1.87
C ILE A 59 -15.91 13.88 2.03
N LEU A 60 -16.57 12.84 2.53
CA LEU A 60 -15.99 11.52 2.64
C LEU A 60 -15.63 10.95 1.26
N GLN A 61 -16.54 11.03 0.30
CA GLN A 61 -16.30 10.55 -1.08
C GLN A 61 -15.16 11.31 -1.76
N GLN A 62 -15.08 12.62 -1.58
CA GLN A 62 -13.99 13.43 -2.10
C GLN A 62 -12.64 13.01 -1.47
N ALA A 63 -12.61 12.82 -0.15
CA ALA A 63 -11.40 12.37 0.53
C ALA A 63 -10.99 10.94 0.12
N LEU A 64 -11.95 10.05 -0.12
CA LEU A 64 -11.67 8.73 -0.69
C LEU A 64 -11.13 8.84 -2.12
N PHE A 65 -11.67 9.73 -2.93
CA PHE A 65 -11.16 9.99 -4.28
C PHE A 65 -9.73 10.54 -4.25
N GLU A 66 -9.41 11.38 -3.26
CA GLU A 66 -8.05 11.90 -3.01
C GLU A 66 -7.14 10.91 -2.27
N HIS A 67 -7.58 9.67 -2.05
CA HIS A 67 -6.84 8.60 -1.38
C HIS A 67 -6.42 8.93 0.07
N ASP A 68 -7.25 9.70 0.82
CA ASP A 68 -7.00 9.96 2.23
C ASP A 68 -7.21 8.68 3.06
N SER A 69 -6.12 8.16 3.63
CA SER A 69 -6.11 6.95 4.45
C SER A 69 -7.05 7.05 5.66
N LYS A 70 -7.25 8.26 6.24
CA LYS A 70 -8.16 8.49 7.36
C LYS A 70 -9.62 8.37 6.94
N ALA A 71 -9.95 8.74 5.70
CA ALA A 71 -11.28 8.56 5.13
C ALA A 71 -11.60 7.07 4.94
N LEU A 72 -10.65 6.31 4.42
CA LEU A 72 -10.81 4.86 4.26
C LEU A 72 -10.89 4.15 5.62
N GLN A 73 -10.08 4.54 6.59
CA GLN A 73 -10.12 3.99 7.94
C GLN A 73 -11.49 4.25 8.59
N LEU A 74 -11.98 5.48 8.55
CA LEU A 74 -13.32 5.81 9.07
C LEU A 74 -14.41 4.99 8.36
N PHE A 75 -14.32 4.84 7.04
CA PHE A 75 -15.28 4.03 6.29
C PHE A 75 -15.26 2.57 6.76
N LYS A 76 -14.06 1.97 6.94
CA LYS A 76 -13.89 0.60 7.47
C LYS A 76 -14.50 0.44 8.88
N GLU A 77 -14.34 1.42 9.75
CA GLU A 77 -14.89 1.41 11.12
C GLU A 77 -16.43 1.50 11.14
N ILE A 78 -17.01 2.31 10.25
CA ILE A 78 -18.44 2.50 10.17
C ILE A 78 -19.13 1.34 9.43
N TYR A 79 -18.50 0.75 8.43
CA TYR A 79 -19.06 -0.26 7.54
C TYR A 79 -19.78 -1.42 8.25
N PRO A 80 -19.21 -2.06 9.30
CA PRO A 80 -19.88 -3.13 10.03
C PRO A 80 -21.20 -2.70 10.67
N THR A 81 -21.29 -1.43 11.09
CA THR A 81 -22.52 -0.90 11.71
C THR A 81 -23.65 -0.68 10.71
N LEU A 82 -23.32 -0.56 9.43
CA LEU A 82 -24.25 -0.37 8.31
C LEU A 82 -24.64 -1.69 7.63
N THR A 83 -23.83 -2.74 7.80
CA THR A 83 -23.94 -4.00 7.06
C THR A 83 -24.13 -5.22 7.96
N ALA A 84 -24.85 -5.04 9.08
CA ALA A 84 -25.16 -6.10 10.05
C ALA A 84 -23.92 -6.87 10.55
N GLY A 85 -22.81 -6.15 10.78
CA GLY A 85 -21.57 -6.72 11.34
C GLY A 85 -20.56 -7.25 10.30
N SER A 86 -20.86 -7.14 9.00
CA SER A 86 -19.92 -7.54 7.96
C SER A 86 -18.71 -6.62 7.93
N GLN A 87 -17.51 -7.18 7.90
CA GLN A 87 -16.28 -6.38 7.74
C GLN A 87 -16.18 -5.88 6.29
N PHE A 88 -15.59 -4.69 6.12
CA PHE A 88 -15.28 -4.18 4.79
C PHE A 88 -14.08 -4.97 4.21
N HIS A 89 -14.39 -5.95 3.41
CA HIS A 89 -13.41 -6.65 2.59
C HIS A 89 -13.70 -6.31 1.13
N PRO A 90 -12.98 -5.34 0.55
CA PRO A 90 -13.14 -5.09 -0.87
C PRO A 90 -12.78 -6.38 -1.61
N MET A 91 -13.75 -6.96 -2.29
CA MET A 91 -13.45 -7.99 -3.28
C MET A 91 -12.77 -7.27 -4.43
N ILE A 92 -11.46 -7.13 -4.32
CA ILE A 92 -10.63 -6.88 -5.48
C ILE A 92 -10.75 -8.17 -6.26
N SER A 93 -11.30 -8.08 -7.45
CA SER A 93 -11.61 -9.26 -8.29
C SER A 93 -10.36 -10.06 -8.69
N MET A 94 -9.17 -9.51 -8.43
CA MET A 94 -7.87 -10.12 -8.69
C MET A 94 -6.94 -9.94 -7.49
N ASP A 95 -6.11 -10.93 -7.22
CA ASP A 95 -5.01 -10.82 -6.25
C ASP A 95 -4.03 -9.73 -6.69
N THR A 96 -3.50 -8.95 -5.74
CA THR A 96 -2.48 -7.93 -5.99
C THR A 96 -1.30 -8.48 -6.81
N MET A 97 -0.89 -9.72 -6.53
CA MET A 97 0.20 -10.38 -7.25
C MET A 97 -0.15 -10.65 -8.71
N ASP A 98 -1.38 -11.05 -8.98
CA ASP A 98 -1.85 -11.32 -10.34
C ASP A 98 -1.99 -10.02 -11.14
N ILE A 99 -2.45 -8.93 -10.51
CA ILE A 99 -2.48 -7.61 -11.13
C ILE A 99 -1.07 -7.17 -11.55
N TYR A 100 -0.06 -7.36 -10.69
CA TYR A 100 1.31 -7.02 -11.04
C TYR A 100 1.87 -7.88 -12.18
N LYS A 101 1.57 -9.18 -12.22
CA LYS A 101 1.99 -10.08 -13.32
C LYS A 101 1.36 -9.66 -14.65
N ASP A 102 0.03 -9.44 -14.65
CA ASP A 102 -0.70 -9.06 -15.85
C ASP A 102 -0.26 -7.69 -16.36
N THR A 103 -0.07 -6.74 -15.44
CA THR A 103 0.47 -5.41 -15.77
C THR A 103 1.87 -5.52 -16.38
N LEU A 104 2.76 -6.31 -15.77
CA LEU A 104 4.11 -6.51 -16.26
C LEU A 104 4.12 -7.08 -17.68
N HIS A 105 3.29 -8.11 -17.93
CA HIS A 105 3.14 -8.73 -19.24
C HIS A 105 2.68 -7.71 -20.29
N LEU A 106 1.66 -6.93 -19.97
CA LEU A 106 1.13 -5.90 -20.87
C LEU A 106 2.16 -4.79 -21.13
N LEU A 107 2.87 -4.32 -20.10
CA LEU A 107 3.92 -3.32 -20.23
C LEU A 107 5.04 -3.79 -21.17
N GLN A 108 5.42 -5.06 -21.08
CA GLN A 108 6.46 -5.65 -21.93
C GLN A 108 5.98 -5.82 -23.38
N GLU A 109 4.77 -6.30 -23.60
CA GLU A 109 4.27 -6.60 -24.94
C GLU A 109 3.84 -5.37 -25.72
N GLN A 110 3.13 -4.44 -25.06
CA GLN A 110 2.50 -3.32 -25.76
C GLN A 110 3.30 -2.02 -25.66
N TYR A 111 3.95 -1.80 -24.52
CA TYR A 111 4.63 -0.54 -24.22
C TYR A 111 6.15 -0.64 -24.24
N HIS A 112 6.69 -1.84 -24.48
CA HIS A 112 8.15 -2.10 -24.59
C HIS A 112 8.96 -1.71 -23.34
N TYR A 113 8.34 -1.74 -22.14
CA TYR A 113 9.05 -1.62 -20.89
C TYR A 113 9.79 -2.93 -20.57
N GLU A 114 10.97 -2.84 -19.97
CA GLU A 114 11.73 -4.02 -19.56
C GLU A 114 11.18 -4.63 -18.26
N GLY A 115 10.58 -3.81 -17.37
CA GLY A 115 10.07 -4.29 -16.10
C GLY A 115 9.47 -3.20 -15.23
N ILE A 116 9.15 -3.58 -13.99
CA ILE A 116 8.61 -2.68 -12.96
C ILE A 116 9.62 -2.61 -11.81
N LEU A 117 10.00 -1.40 -11.41
CA LEU A 117 10.80 -1.13 -10.21
C LEU A 117 9.92 -0.50 -9.13
N ILE A 118 9.85 -1.17 -7.99
CA ILE A 118 9.14 -0.68 -6.80
C ILE A 118 10.18 -0.15 -5.82
N VAL A 119 10.06 1.11 -5.40
CA VAL A 119 10.90 1.70 -4.36
C VAL A 119 10.03 1.99 -3.14
N PHE A 120 10.32 1.30 -2.03
CA PHE A 120 9.67 1.53 -0.76
C PHE A 120 10.61 2.34 0.13
N ASP A 121 10.49 3.66 0.03
CA ASP A 121 11.26 4.58 0.87
C ASP A 121 10.70 4.63 2.29
N GLU A 122 11.58 4.91 3.26
CA GLU A 122 11.23 4.95 4.68
C GLU A 122 10.55 3.67 5.20
N PHE A 123 10.95 2.50 4.72
CA PHE A 123 10.40 1.21 5.15
C PHE A 123 10.47 1.01 6.67
N SER A 124 11.44 1.64 7.33
CA SER A 124 11.56 1.68 8.80
C SER A 124 10.31 2.26 9.48
N LYS A 125 9.72 3.33 8.96
CA LYS A 125 8.51 3.93 9.54
C LYS A 125 7.30 2.99 9.43
N PHE A 126 7.23 2.21 8.38
CA PHE A 126 6.20 1.20 8.19
C PHE A 126 6.33 0.10 9.27
N ILE A 127 7.55 -0.37 9.54
CA ILE A 127 7.81 -1.41 10.55
C ILE A 127 7.53 -0.91 11.98
N GLU A 128 7.86 0.35 12.27
CA GLU A 128 7.69 0.98 13.58
C GLU A 128 6.25 1.47 13.84
N SER A 129 5.30 1.16 12.97
CA SER A 129 3.89 1.54 13.10
C SER A 129 3.28 1.03 14.42
N GLU A 130 2.41 1.84 15.03
CA GLU A 130 1.77 1.55 16.34
C GLU A 130 0.67 0.47 16.27
N HIS A 131 0.34 -0.06 15.06
CA HIS A 131 -0.71 -1.04 14.86
C HIS A 131 -0.17 -2.42 14.43
N PRO A 132 0.23 -3.29 15.39
CA PRO A 132 0.88 -4.58 15.10
C PRO A 132 0.05 -5.50 14.18
N ASP A 133 -1.27 -5.52 14.34
CA ASP A 133 -2.16 -6.40 13.56
C ASP A 133 -2.21 -5.98 12.07
N GLU A 134 -2.23 -4.68 11.80
CA GLU A 134 -2.18 -4.14 10.43
C GLU A 134 -0.80 -4.41 9.81
N VAL A 135 0.27 -4.19 10.57
CA VAL A 135 1.65 -4.46 10.12
C VAL A 135 1.84 -5.93 9.79
N SER A 136 1.29 -6.86 10.57
CA SER A 136 1.40 -8.30 10.30
C SER A 136 0.74 -8.68 8.97
N THR A 137 -0.45 -8.16 8.70
CA THR A 137 -1.17 -8.41 7.44
C THR A 137 -0.43 -7.81 6.25
N ASP A 138 0.04 -6.58 6.40
CA ASP A 138 0.77 -5.86 5.34
C ASP A 138 2.16 -6.47 5.09
N MET A 139 2.82 -7.03 6.13
CA MET A 139 4.09 -7.75 5.98
C MET A 139 3.95 -9.03 5.18
N LYS A 140 2.81 -9.73 5.26
CA LYS A 140 2.53 -10.86 4.38
C LYS A 140 2.49 -10.44 2.92
N LEU A 141 1.80 -9.33 2.62
CA LEU A 141 1.77 -8.78 1.26
C LEU A 141 3.17 -8.38 0.76
N VAL A 142 4.01 -7.80 1.64
CA VAL A 142 5.42 -7.50 1.33
C VAL A 142 6.19 -8.78 1.03
N GLN A 143 5.98 -9.85 1.81
CA GLN A 143 6.60 -11.15 1.59
C GLN A 143 6.21 -11.74 0.23
N ASP A 144 4.91 -11.76 -0.09
CA ASP A 144 4.38 -12.28 -1.35
C ASP A 144 4.96 -11.48 -2.54
N MET A 145 5.11 -10.16 -2.41
CA MET A 145 5.76 -9.33 -3.43
C MET A 145 7.26 -9.66 -3.59
N CYS A 146 7.98 -9.89 -2.49
CA CYS A 146 9.38 -10.34 -2.56
C CYS A 146 9.51 -11.70 -3.25
N GLU A 147 8.59 -12.63 -2.98
CA GLU A 147 8.55 -13.93 -3.67
C GLU A 147 8.29 -13.76 -5.18
N LEU A 148 7.35 -12.89 -5.53
CA LEU A 148 7.07 -12.56 -6.92
C LEU A 148 8.30 -11.98 -7.62
N CYS A 149 9.00 -11.04 -6.99
CA CYS A 149 10.26 -10.49 -7.53
C CYS A 149 11.31 -11.58 -7.75
N ASN A 150 11.50 -12.46 -6.77
CA ASN A 150 12.50 -13.53 -6.85
C ASN A 150 12.14 -14.63 -7.88
N SER A 151 10.86 -14.83 -8.13
CA SER A 151 10.38 -15.79 -9.15
C SER A 151 10.30 -15.21 -10.56
N SER A 152 10.37 -13.87 -10.69
CA SER A 152 10.28 -13.21 -11.98
C SER A 152 11.53 -13.51 -12.84
N HIS A 153 11.31 -14.07 -14.03
CA HIS A 153 12.40 -14.33 -14.96
C HIS A 153 12.96 -13.02 -15.52
N LYS A 154 14.31 -12.92 -15.60
CA LYS A 154 15.05 -11.77 -16.15
C LYS A 154 14.98 -10.49 -15.30
N ALA A 155 14.69 -10.58 -13.99
CA ALA A 155 14.59 -9.42 -13.09
C ALA A 155 13.62 -8.35 -13.62
N SER A 156 12.53 -8.77 -14.27
CA SER A 156 11.51 -7.87 -14.81
C SER A 156 10.62 -7.21 -13.73
N LEU A 157 10.65 -7.73 -12.51
CA LEU A 157 10.05 -7.11 -11.32
C LEU A 157 11.10 -7.03 -10.24
N CYS A 158 11.37 -5.82 -9.75
CA CYS A 158 12.37 -5.57 -8.71
C CYS A 158 11.79 -4.67 -7.63
N GLN A 159 12.13 -4.96 -6.36
CA GLN A 159 11.74 -4.15 -5.23
C GLN A 159 12.96 -3.73 -4.41
N ILE A 160 13.00 -2.44 -4.04
CA ILE A 160 14.04 -1.84 -3.21
C ILE A 160 13.40 -1.26 -1.95
N PHE A 161 13.91 -1.64 -0.80
CA PHE A 161 13.55 -1.05 0.49
C PHE A 161 14.67 -0.12 0.95
N VAL A 162 14.32 1.11 1.29
CA VAL A 162 15.26 2.06 1.86
C VAL A 162 15.01 2.19 3.36
N THR A 163 16.06 1.92 4.14
CA THR A 163 16.00 1.92 5.62
C THR A 163 17.19 2.67 6.20
N HIS A 164 17.03 3.22 7.40
CA HIS A 164 18.11 3.90 8.11
C HIS A 164 19.02 2.95 8.91
N LYS A 165 18.54 1.75 9.19
CA LYS A 165 19.26 0.70 9.93
C LYS A 165 19.14 -0.61 9.18
N SER A 166 20.02 -1.56 9.51
CA SER A 166 19.85 -2.91 9.00
C SER A 166 18.50 -3.49 9.46
N ILE A 167 17.90 -4.27 8.60
CA ILE A 167 16.62 -4.93 8.87
C ILE A 167 16.69 -5.74 10.17
N LYS A 168 17.82 -6.42 10.46
CA LYS A 168 18.05 -7.19 11.70
C LYS A 168 18.00 -6.38 12.98
N GLU A 169 18.32 -5.10 12.92
CA GLU A 169 18.27 -4.24 14.09
C GLU A 169 16.85 -3.91 14.53
N TYR A 170 15.90 -3.86 13.57
CA TYR A 170 14.47 -3.65 13.88
C TYR A 170 13.84 -4.86 14.57
N GLY A 171 14.22 -6.08 14.22
CA GLY A 171 13.68 -7.31 14.79
C GLY A 171 13.78 -7.40 16.31
N ARG A 172 14.71 -6.68 16.95
CA ARG A 172 14.88 -6.68 18.40
C ARG A 172 13.76 -5.95 19.16
N TYR A 173 12.98 -5.14 18.50
CA TYR A 173 11.96 -4.27 19.10
C TYR A 173 10.55 -4.60 18.65
N LEU A 174 10.39 -5.59 17.75
CA LEU A 174 9.10 -5.97 17.18
C LEU A 174 8.34 -6.94 18.09
N ALA A 175 7.00 -6.86 18.06
CA ALA A 175 6.16 -7.88 18.66
C ALA A 175 6.41 -9.26 17.99
N PRO A 176 6.29 -10.39 18.73
CA PRO A 176 6.61 -11.72 18.20
C PRO A 176 5.91 -12.06 16.88
N GLU A 177 4.65 -11.63 16.71
CA GLU A 177 3.84 -11.88 15.53
C GLU A 177 4.40 -11.14 14.31
N VAL A 178 4.83 -9.90 14.51
CA VAL A 178 5.46 -9.07 13.47
C VAL A 178 6.86 -9.59 13.14
N LEU A 179 7.59 -10.07 14.17
CA LEU A 179 8.92 -10.61 13.98
C LEU A 179 8.93 -11.82 13.05
N HIS A 180 7.99 -12.77 13.21
CA HIS A 180 7.91 -13.93 12.32
C HIS A 180 7.61 -13.56 10.86
N ALA A 181 6.68 -12.62 10.65
CA ALA A 181 6.39 -12.13 9.31
C ALA A 181 7.60 -11.43 8.68
N PHE A 182 8.36 -10.73 9.51
CA PHE A 182 9.56 -10.00 9.15
C PHE A 182 10.74 -10.90 8.78
N GLU A 183 10.98 -11.98 9.53
CA GLU A 183 11.99 -13.00 9.21
C GLU A 183 11.72 -13.64 7.83
N GLY A 184 10.43 -13.81 7.50
CA GLY A 184 10.01 -14.27 6.17
C GLY A 184 10.41 -13.32 5.04
N VAL A 185 10.34 -12.01 5.25
CA VAL A 185 10.78 -11.00 4.28
C VAL A 185 12.29 -10.93 4.20
N GLU A 186 12.98 -10.87 5.36
CA GLU A 186 14.44 -10.75 5.45
C GLU A 186 15.16 -11.85 4.65
N GLY A 187 14.72 -13.09 4.77
CA GLY A 187 15.33 -14.22 4.05
C GLY A 187 15.24 -14.14 2.52
N ARG A 188 14.48 -13.19 1.97
CA ARG A 188 14.27 -12.97 0.53
C ARG A 188 14.98 -11.73 0.00
N LEU A 189 15.61 -10.94 0.88
CA LEU A 189 16.25 -9.68 0.54
C LEU A 189 17.77 -9.83 0.42
N HIS A 190 18.35 -8.99 -0.43
CA HIS A 190 19.78 -8.77 -0.50
C HIS A 190 20.12 -7.42 0.12
N GLU A 191 20.88 -7.42 1.22
CA GLU A 191 21.22 -6.18 1.92
C GLU A 191 22.43 -5.51 1.28
N ILE A 192 22.27 -4.23 0.95
CA ILE A 192 23.35 -3.35 0.49
C ILE A 192 23.49 -2.24 1.53
N SER A 193 24.59 -2.21 2.28
CA SER A 193 24.83 -1.16 3.26
C SER A 193 25.80 -0.10 2.71
N PHE A 194 25.40 1.16 2.87
CA PHE A 194 26.24 2.32 2.53
C PHE A 194 26.86 2.84 3.84
N ALA A 195 28.08 2.41 4.14
CA ALA A 195 28.85 2.98 5.25
C ALA A 195 29.60 4.20 4.75
N THR A 196 29.17 5.39 5.14
CA THR A 196 29.93 6.62 4.89
C THR A 196 31.09 6.68 5.88
N GLY A 197 32.32 6.47 5.42
CA GLY A 197 33.51 6.61 6.26
C GLY A 197 33.63 8.06 6.82
N TYR A 198 34.12 8.19 8.04
CA TYR A 198 34.32 9.51 8.70
C TYR A 198 35.05 10.53 7.81
N ARG A 199 35.89 10.09 6.89
CA ARG A 199 36.61 10.94 5.94
C ARG A 199 35.69 11.72 5.01
N ASN A 200 34.62 11.08 4.53
CA ASN A 200 33.64 11.71 3.63
C ASN A 200 32.78 12.76 4.36
N TYR A 201 32.56 12.60 5.67
CA TYR A 201 31.91 13.64 6.49
C TYR A 201 32.77 14.91 6.60
N TYR A 202 34.07 14.78 6.77
CA TYR A 202 34.96 15.94 6.83
C TYR A 202 35.05 16.68 5.49
N GLU A 203 35.06 15.95 4.38
CA GLU A 203 35.04 16.54 3.03
C GLU A 203 33.72 17.26 2.72
N LEU A 204 32.59 16.70 3.14
CA LEU A 204 31.28 17.37 3.02
C LEU A 204 31.22 18.67 3.86
N ILE A 205 31.71 18.64 5.09
CA ILE A 205 31.75 19.83 5.95
C ILE A 205 32.67 20.91 5.37
N GLN A 206 33.82 20.52 4.83
CA GLN A 206 34.75 21.46 4.20
C GLN A 206 34.20 22.15 2.94
N ASN A 207 33.29 21.50 2.23
CA ASN A 207 32.68 22.06 1.01
C ASN A 207 31.44 22.92 1.29
N VAL A 208 30.96 23.01 2.54
CA VAL A 208 29.77 23.79 2.95
C VAL A 208 30.16 25.07 3.69
N ILE A 209 31.42 25.22 4.11
CA ILE A 209 32.00 26.42 4.71
C ILE A 209 32.81 27.18 3.65
#